data_2f6e6a18f1253d4b0319b038e72f2d34
#
_entry.id   2f6e6a18f1253d4b0319b038e72f2d34
#
_cell.length_a   1.000
_cell.length_b   1.000
_cell.length_c   1.000
_cell.angle_alpha   90.00
_cell.angle_beta   90.00
_cell.angle_gamma   90.00
#
_symmetry.space_group_name_H-M   'P 1'
#
loop_
_entity.id
_entity.type
_entity.pdbx_description
1 polymer ?
#
loop_
_entity_poly.entity_id
_entity_poly.type
_entity_poly.pdbx_seq_one_letter_code
_entity_poly.pdbx_strand_id
1 'polypeptide(L)'
;MSKKIVAVNASPRKGWNTDTLVTEAAKGAEAAGAVIQKFDLYRLEKFTGCISCFGCKKEKFKGHCICRDGLTPVLDAIREADGLIIGSPVYLSEMTAVFRSLYERLTFQNLTYNKENYCCNAHMIPVLLIMTSNAPDTYYTQLLENYRKTLNLLVGPTEILVSGDTLQLKDYSKLDWPWTLFDPEAKKARHETVFPQECKKAFEMGAALVK
;
A
#
# COMPACT_ATOMS: atom_id res chain seq x y z
N MET A 1 -22.27 1.03 13.69
CA MET A 1 -21.45 2.16 13.17
C MET A 1 -20.84 1.74 11.86
N SER A 2 -20.69 2.66 10.88
CA SER A 2 -19.99 2.36 9.61
C SER A 2 -18.51 2.12 9.89
N LYS A 3 -17.91 1.09 9.25
CA LYS A 3 -16.46 0.83 9.32
C LYS A 3 -15.68 1.98 8.67
N LYS A 4 -14.50 2.28 9.20
CA LYS A 4 -13.57 3.27 8.63
C LYS A 4 -12.45 2.54 7.91
N ILE A 5 -12.28 2.82 6.63
CA ILE A 5 -11.19 2.26 5.82
C ILE A 5 -10.23 3.37 5.42
N VAL A 6 -8.96 3.19 5.73
CA VAL A 6 -7.90 4.07 5.26
C VAL A 6 -7.34 3.53 3.95
N ALA A 7 -7.29 4.37 2.92
CA ALA A 7 -6.72 4.04 1.62
C ALA A 7 -5.47 4.89 1.35
N VAL A 8 -4.33 4.26 1.13
CA VAL A 8 -3.03 4.92 0.97
C VAL A 8 -2.47 4.64 -0.42
N ASN A 9 -2.26 5.69 -1.20
CA ASN A 9 -1.56 5.62 -2.49
C ASN A 9 -0.11 6.09 -2.33
N ALA A 10 0.84 5.20 -2.58
CA ALA A 10 2.27 5.49 -2.59
C ALA A 10 2.86 5.58 -4.01
N SER A 11 2.03 5.92 -5.01
CA SER A 11 2.48 6.22 -6.38
C SER A 11 2.57 7.73 -6.58
N PRO A 12 3.64 8.23 -7.25
CA PRO A 12 3.72 9.64 -7.65
C PRO A 12 2.76 9.99 -8.79
N ARG A 13 2.23 8.98 -9.49
CA ARG A 13 1.48 9.13 -10.74
C ARG A 13 -0.03 9.01 -10.48
N LYS A 14 -0.68 10.17 -10.31
CA LYS A 14 -2.13 10.25 -10.11
C LYS A 14 -2.89 9.72 -11.35
N GLY A 15 -3.92 8.91 -11.10
CA GLY A 15 -4.76 8.31 -12.16
C GLY A 15 -4.07 7.23 -12.98
N TRP A 16 -2.91 6.71 -12.51
CA TRP A 16 -2.21 5.59 -13.13
C TRP A 16 -2.45 4.29 -12.35
N ASN A 17 -1.83 3.20 -12.80
CA ASN A 17 -2.13 1.83 -12.38
C ASN A 17 -2.35 1.69 -10.86
N THR A 18 -1.38 2.05 -10.03
CA THR A 18 -1.50 1.92 -8.56
C THR A 18 -2.63 2.77 -7.99
N ASP A 19 -2.67 4.07 -8.36
CA ASP A 19 -3.70 4.98 -7.85
C ASP A 19 -5.11 4.54 -8.28
N THR A 20 -5.24 4.03 -9.50
CA THR A 20 -6.50 3.46 -10.01
C THR A 20 -6.93 2.27 -9.18
N LEU A 21 -6.05 1.28 -8.96
CA LEU A 21 -6.39 0.08 -8.18
C LEU A 21 -6.71 0.41 -6.72
N VAL A 22 -5.96 1.32 -6.08
CA VAL A 22 -6.27 1.81 -4.72
C VAL A 22 -7.63 2.50 -4.69
N THR A 23 -7.94 3.29 -5.71
CA THR A 23 -9.23 4.00 -5.81
C THR A 23 -10.38 3.02 -6.03
N GLU A 24 -10.23 2.00 -6.88
CA GLU A 24 -11.26 0.98 -7.10
C GLU A 24 -11.49 0.14 -5.84
N ALA A 25 -10.43 -0.23 -5.13
CA ALA A 25 -10.58 -0.91 -3.84
C ALA A 25 -11.31 -0.04 -2.80
N ALA A 26 -10.98 1.25 -2.73
CA ALA A 26 -11.68 2.20 -1.86
C ALA A 26 -13.16 2.33 -2.22
N LYS A 27 -13.52 2.43 -3.51
CA LYS A 27 -14.92 2.42 -3.99
C LYS A 27 -15.65 1.13 -3.60
N GLY A 28 -14.97 -0.03 -3.67
CA GLY A 28 -15.55 -1.29 -3.24
C GLY A 28 -15.91 -1.30 -1.76
N ALA A 29 -15.01 -0.81 -0.92
CA ALA A 29 -15.26 -0.68 0.52
C ALA A 29 -16.38 0.34 0.81
N GLU A 30 -16.41 1.46 0.11
CA GLU A 30 -17.48 2.48 0.22
C GLU A 30 -18.84 1.90 -0.19
N ALA A 31 -18.92 1.16 -1.29
CA ALA A 31 -20.13 0.48 -1.75
C ALA A 31 -20.63 -0.58 -0.74
N ALA A 32 -19.72 -1.15 0.06
CA ALA A 32 -20.04 -2.05 1.16
C ALA A 32 -20.42 -1.32 2.47
N GLY A 33 -20.52 0.02 2.47
CA GLY A 33 -20.98 0.84 3.58
C GLY A 33 -19.88 1.41 4.48
N ALA A 34 -18.62 1.34 4.08
CA ALA A 34 -17.52 1.96 4.82
C ALA A 34 -17.39 3.47 4.53
N VAL A 35 -16.80 4.18 5.48
CA VAL A 35 -16.31 5.56 5.29
C VAL A 35 -14.84 5.49 4.90
N ILE A 36 -14.48 6.15 3.80
CA ILE A 36 -13.13 6.12 3.24
C ILE A 36 -12.36 7.38 3.61
N GLN A 37 -11.13 7.20 4.12
CA GLN A 37 -10.15 8.28 4.23
C GLN A 37 -8.94 7.95 3.35
N LYS A 38 -8.76 8.73 2.26
CA LYS A 38 -7.68 8.50 1.28
C LYS A 38 -6.51 9.45 1.51
N PHE A 39 -5.28 8.91 1.40
CA PHE A 39 -4.02 9.65 1.44
C PHE A 39 -3.16 9.35 0.23
N ASP A 40 -2.63 10.39 -0.40
CA ASP A 40 -1.62 10.33 -1.45
C ASP A 40 -0.26 10.73 -0.86
N LEU A 41 0.63 9.76 -0.59
CA LEU A 41 1.88 10.01 0.15
C LEU A 41 2.79 11.05 -0.52
N TYR A 42 2.83 11.09 -1.86
CA TYR A 42 3.64 12.07 -2.60
C TYR A 42 3.09 13.51 -2.54
N ARG A 43 1.92 13.73 -1.92
CA ARG A 43 1.29 15.05 -1.77
C ARG A 43 1.23 15.52 -0.34
N LEU A 44 1.74 14.73 0.58
CA LEU A 44 1.87 15.12 1.98
C LEU A 44 3.00 16.13 2.16
N GLU A 45 2.95 16.85 3.27
CA GLU A 45 4.10 17.62 3.72
C GLU A 45 5.31 16.71 3.94
N LYS A 46 6.50 17.30 4.02
CA LYS A 46 7.75 16.59 4.16
C LYS A 46 7.74 15.62 5.35
N PHE A 47 8.21 14.39 5.12
CA PHE A 47 8.31 13.36 6.13
C PHE A 47 9.52 12.45 5.90
N THR A 48 9.80 11.60 6.89
CA THR A 48 10.88 10.62 6.84
C THR A 48 10.42 9.23 7.28
N GLY A 49 11.21 8.22 7.00
CA GLY A 49 11.07 6.86 7.55
C GLY A 49 11.35 6.81 9.06
N CYS A 50 11.48 5.63 9.61
CA CYS A 50 11.80 5.45 11.02
C CYS A 50 13.22 5.88 11.31
N ILE A 51 13.39 6.85 12.22
CA ILE A 51 14.70 7.35 12.66
C ILE A 51 15.27 6.58 13.86
N SER A 52 14.67 5.45 14.21
CA SER A 52 15.11 4.59 15.32
C SER A 52 15.27 5.32 16.68
N CYS A 53 14.41 6.27 16.97
CA CYS A 53 14.46 7.05 18.23
C CYS A 53 13.91 6.31 19.45
N PHE A 54 13.30 5.14 19.25
CA PHE A 54 12.66 4.30 20.30
C PHE A 54 11.58 5.01 21.14
N GLY A 55 11.12 6.18 20.74
CA GLY A 55 10.08 6.90 21.46
C GLY A 55 8.78 6.13 21.60
N CYS A 56 8.39 5.36 20.56
CA CYS A 56 7.21 4.49 20.57
C CYS A 56 7.35 3.27 21.51
N LYS A 57 8.52 3.04 22.13
CA LYS A 57 8.76 1.97 23.11
C LYS A 57 8.66 2.46 24.56
N LYS A 58 8.55 3.78 24.78
CA LYS A 58 8.30 4.33 26.11
C LYS A 58 6.85 4.06 26.50
N GLU A 59 6.58 3.71 27.75
CA GLU A 59 5.25 3.35 28.23
C GLU A 59 4.18 4.38 27.87
N LYS A 60 4.48 5.67 28.04
CA LYS A 60 3.59 6.78 27.69
C LYS A 60 3.16 6.81 26.21
N PHE A 61 3.99 6.27 25.31
CA PHE A 61 3.79 6.33 23.85
C PHE A 61 3.73 4.96 23.18
N LYS A 62 3.57 3.89 23.97
CA LYS A 62 3.57 2.51 23.48
C LYS A 62 2.64 2.32 22.26
N GLY A 63 3.24 1.83 21.17
CA GLY A 63 2.52 1.65 19.91
C GLY A 63 2.23 2.94 19.13
N HIS A 64 2.82 4.09 19.52
CA HIS A 64 2.60 5.37 18.84
C HIS A 64 3.94 6.00 18.40
N CYS A 65 4.08 6.29 17.13
CA CYS A 65 5.23 7.02 16.63
C CYS A 65 5.20 8.46 17.16
N ILE A 66 6.30 8.89 17.81
CA ILE A 66 6.41 10.25 18.36
C ILE A 66 6.95 11.27 17.37
N CYS A 67 7.48 10.82 16.22
CA CYS A 67 7.96 11.70 15.18
C CYS A 67 6.75 12.40 14.52
N ARG A 68 6.73 13.73 14.56
CA ARG A 68 5.64 14.56 14.04
C ARG A 68 6.04 15.20 12.71
N ASP A 69 5.39 14.78 11.65
CA ASP A 69 5.63 15.21 10.26
C ASP A 69 4.42 14.86 9.38
N GLY A 70 4.57 14.94 8.06
CA GLY A 70 3.50 14.63 7.10
C GLY A 70 2.90 13.23 7.21
N LEU A 71 3.59 12.24 7.82
CA LEU A 71 3.02 10.90 8.05
C LEU A 71 2.17 10.82 9.33
N THR A 72 2.23 11.79 10.23
CA THR A 72 1.46 11.75 11.47
C THR A 72 -0.03 11.52 11.25
N PRO A 73 -0.73 12.30 10.39
CA PRO A 73 -2.17 12.09 10.18
C PRO A 73 -2.49 10.74 9.54
N VAL A 74 -1.58 10.18 8.74
CA VAL A 74 -1.76 8.85 8.12
C VAL A 74 -1.68 7.75 9.18
N LEU A 75 -0.65 7.78 10.03
CA LEU A 75 -0.46 6.81 11.11
C LEU A 75 -1.59 6.88 12.16
N ASP A 76 -2.03 8.09 12.49
CA ASP A 76 -3.14 8.30 13.41
C ASP A 76 -4.46 7.77 12.82
N ALA A 77 -4.73 8.02 11.54
CA ALA A 77 -5.91 7.50 10.84
C ALA A 77 -5.89 5.96 10.76
N ILE A 78 -4.75 5.33 10.43
CA ILE A 78 -4.63 3.86 10.38
C ILE A 78 -4.90 3.23 11.75
N ARG A 79 -4.45 3.85 12.82
CA ARG A 79 -4.70 3.35 14.18
C ARG A 79 -6.19 3.31 14.56
N GLU A 80 -6.99 4.22 14.01
CA GLU A 80 -8.42 4.33 14.26
C GLU A 80 -9.29 3.63 13.20
N ALA A 81 -8.65 3.03 12.19
CA ALA A 81 -9.33 2.38 11.07
C ALA A 81 -9.76 0.95 11.41
N ASP A 82 -10.78 0.48 10.71
CA ASP A 82 -11.23 -0.91 10.71
C ASP A 82 -10.63 -1.73 9.56
N GLY A 83 -9.86 -1.10 8.66
CA GLY A 83 -9.14 -1.76 7.59
C GLY A 83 -8.22 -0.79 6.84
N LEU A 84 -7.22 -1.36 6.16
CA LEU A 84 -6.20 -0.63 5.43
C LEU A 84 -6.07 -1.12 3.99
N ILE A 85 -6.19 -0.21 3.03
CA ILE A 85 -5.80 -0.41 1.63
C ILE A 85 -4.51 0.37 1.43
N ILE A 86 -3.44 -0.29 0.97
CA ILE A 86 -2.17 0.39 0.70
C ILE A 86 -1.58 -0.09 -0.61
N GLY A 87 -1.29 0.84 -1.54
CA GLY A 87 -0.74 0.53 -2.85
C GLY A 87 0.56 1.24 -3.15
N SER A 88 1.50 0.51 -3.78
CA SER A 88 2.78 1.04 -4.24
C SER A 88 3.20 0.40 -5.57
N PRO A 89 3.78 1.15 -6.51
CA PRO A 89 4.54 0.56 -7.59
C PRO A 89 5.87 0.04 -7.05
N VAL A 90 6.46 -0.93 -7.78
CA VAL A 90 7.84 -1.38 -7.54
C VAL A 90 8.79 -0.59 -8.42
N TYR A 91 9.82 -0.02 -7.81
CA TYR A 91 10.93 0.65 -8.46
C TYR A 91 12.24 -0.01 -8.05
N LEU A 92 12.99 -0.53 -9.04
CA LEU A 92 14.28 -1.19 -8.81
C LEU A 92 14.23 -2.25 -7.70
N SER A 93 13.28 -3.19 -7.83
CA SER A 93 13.07 -4.33 -6.95
C SER A 93 12.61 -4.01 -5.52
N GLU A 94 12.12 -2.80 -5.27
CA GLU A 94 11.56 -2.42 -3.96
C GLU A 94 10.33 -1.52 -4.13
N MET A 95 9.47 -1.47 -3.12
CA MET A 95 8.38 -0.49 -3.03
C MET A 95 8.96 0.93 -2.97
N THR A 96 8.16 1.92 -3.36
CA THR A 96 8.64 3.32 -3.36
C THR A 96 9.17 3.77 -2.00
N ALA A 97 10.10 4.73 -1.99
CA ALA A 97 10.69 5.27 -0.76
C ALA A 97 9.63 5.82 0.21
N VAL A 98 8.57 6.46 -0.31
CA VAL A 98 7.47 6.97 0.53
C VAL A 98 6.64 5.84 1.15
N PHE A 99 6.42 4.74 0.42
CA PHE A 99 5.82 3.53 0.99
C PHE A 99 6.69 2.97 2.11
N ARG A 100 8.00 2.82 1.86
CA ARG A 100 8.95 2.32 2.85
C ARG A 100 8.94 3.17 4.12
N SER A 101 8.91 4.50 3.98
CA SER A 101 8.86 5.41 5.13
C SER A 101 7.61 5.18 5.99
N LEU A 102 6.44 5.04 5.38
CA LEU A 102 5.23 4.70 6.12
C LEU A 102 5.32 3.30 6.74
N TYR A 103 5.72 2.30 5.94
CA TYR A 103 5.82 0.90 6.37
C TYR A 103 6.74 0.74 7.59
N GLU A 104 7.92 1.35 7.57
CA GLU A 104 8.87 1.29 8.69
C GLU A 104 8.27 1.86 9.97
N ARG A 105 7.62 3.00 9.89
CA ARG A 105 7.01 3.64 11.07
C ARG A 105 5.78 2.90 11.55
N LEU A 106 4.92 2.44 10.63
CA LEU A 106 3.72 1.66 10.95
C LEU A 106 4.07 0.34 11.63
N THR A 107 5.06 -0.38 11.13
CA THR A 107 5.44 -1.69 11.67
C THR A 107 6.30 -1.54 12.93
N PHE A 108 7.30 -0.65 12.92
CA PHE A 108 8.19 -0.49 14.07
C PHE A 108 7.47 0.02 15.33
N GLN A 109 6.48 0.90 15.20
CA GLN A 109 5.73 1.35 16.39
C GLN A 109 5.03 0.19 17.11
N ASN A 110 4.56 -0.82 16.38
CA ASN A 110 3.82 -1.98 16.87
C ASN A 110 4.72 -3.15 17.33
N LEU A 111 5.97 -3.19 16.83
CA LEU A 111 6.95 -4.23 17.21
C LEU A 111 7.32 -4.08 18.68
N THR A 112 7.41 -5.19 19.41
CA THR A 112 8.06 -5.29 20.72
C THR A 112 9.38 -6.03 20.61
N TYR A 113 10.23 -5.95 21.64
CA TYR A 113 11.41 -6.81 21.77
C TYR A 113 11.18 -7.96 22.77
N ASN A 114 9.92 -8.26 23.07
CA ASN A 114 9.55 -9.37 23.94
C ASN A 114 9.31 -10.63 23.10
N LYS A 115 10.10 -11.70 23.37
CA LYS A 115 9.99 -12.97 22.66
C LYS A 115 8.65 -13.70 22.82
N GLU A 116 7.89 -13.40 23.88
CA GLU A 116 6.57 -13.99 24.16
C GLU A 116 5.44 -13.23 23.47
N ASN A 117 5.66 -11.94 23.19
CA ASN A 117 4.69 -11.08 22.52
C ASN A 117 5.38 -10.06 21.62
N TYR A 118 5.56 -10.39 20.34
CA TYR A 118 6.25 -9.54 19.36
C TYR A 118 5.48 -8.27 18.96
N CYS A 119 4.17 -8.18 19.25
CA CYS A 119 3.32 -7.09 18.81
C CYS A 119 2.56 -6.45 19.97
N CYS A 120 2.63 -5.13 20.10
CA CYS A 120 1.83 -4.38 21.06
C CYS A 120 0.56 -3.77 20.45
N ASN A 121 0.27 -4.04 19.18
CA ASN A 121 -0.96 -3.59 18.54
C ASN A 121 -2.15 -4.45 19.02
N ALA A 122 -3.02 -3.86 19.82
CA ALA A 122 -4.23 -4.54 20.30
C ALA A 122 -5.38 -4.49 19.27
N HIS A 123 -5.28 -3.65 18.25
CA HIS A 123 -6.30 -3.46 17.23
C HIS A 123 -5.77 -3.89 15.86
N MET A 124 -5.81 -5.21 15.60
CA MET A 124 -5.40 -5.79 14.33
C MET A 124 -6.50 -5.58 13.29
N ILE A 125 -6.15 -4.96 12.17
CA ILE A 125 -7.08 -4.62 11.08
C ILE A 125 -6.73 -5.36 9.79
N PRO A 126 -7.70 -5.78 8.96
CA PRO A 126 -7.41 -6.39 7.67
C PRO A 126 -6.70 -5.39 6.74
N VAL A 127 -5.73 -5.89 5.98
CA VAL A 127 -4.90 -5.11 5.06
C VAL A 127 -5.04 -5.66 3.65
N LEU A 128 -5.29 -4.77 2.68
CA LEU A 128 -5.14 -5.04 1.26
C LEU A 128 -3.86 -4.33 0.76
N LEU A 129 -2.82 -5.12 0.48
CA LEU A 129 -1.59 -4.63 -0.15
C LEU A 129 -1.69 -4.74 -1.67
N ILE A 130 -1.59 -3.62 -2.37
CA ILE A 130 -1.65 -3.55 -3.84
C ILE A 130 -0.26 -3.25 -4.39
N MET A 131 0.25 -4.10 -5.26
CA MET A 131 1.52 -3.92 -5.94
C MET A 131 1.32 -3.79 -7.46
N THR A 132 2.00 -2.83 -8.07
CA THR A 132 2.06 -2.72 -9.53
C THR A 132 3.51 -2.70 -10.00
N SER A 133 3.80 -3.32 -11.16
CA SER A 133 5.15 -3.34 -11.72
C SER A 133 5.14 -3.45 -13.25
N ASN A 134 6.29 -3.11 -13.87
CA ASN A 134 6.54 -3.42 -15.27
C ASN A 134 6.96 -4.88 -15.50
N ALA A 135 7.42 -5.56 -14.44
CA ALA A 135 7.78 -6.98 -14.48
C ALA A 135 6.51 -7.85 -14.32
N PRO A 136 6.57 -9.14 -14.74
CA PRO A 136 5.46 -10.08 -14.56
C PRO A 136 5.01 -10.23 -13.11
N ASP A 137 3.77 -10.68 -12.90
CA ASP A 137 3.13 -10.82 -11.58
C ASP A 137 3.95 -11.65 -10.59
N THR A 138 4.64 -12.68 -11.07
CA THR A 138 5.40 -13.61 -10.23
C THR A 138 6.80 -13.14 -9.87
N TYR A 139 7.29 -12.06 -10.50
CA TYR A 139 8.69 -11.65 -10.37
C TYR A 139 9.06 -11.20 -8.95
N TYR A 140 8.11 -10.58 -8.24
CA TYR A 140 8.32 -10.04 -6.89
C TYR A 140 7.66 -10.86 -5.77
N THR A 141 7.39 -12.14 -5.99
CA THR A 141 6.71 -13.00 -5.01
C THR A 141 7.39 -12.99 -3.65
N GLN A 142 8.73 -13.13 -3.60
CA GLN A 142 9.47 -13.14 -2.33
C GLN A 142 9.40 -11.79 -1.60
N LEU A 143 9.47 -10.68 -2.33
CA LEU A 143 9.32 -9.33 -1.78
C LEU A 143 7.96 -9.17 -1.11
N LEU A 144 6.90 -9.56 -1.82
CA LEU A 144 5.52 -9.47 -1.34
C LEU A 144 5.25 -10.35 -0.12
N GLU A 145 5.80 -11.57 -0.11
CA GLU A 145 5.70 -12.46 1.05
C GLU A 145 6.39 -11.90 2.29
N ASN A 146 7.52 -11.21 2.14
CA ASN A 146 8.19 -10.54 3.25
C ASN A 146 7.32 -9.40 3.82
N TYR A 147 6.70 -8.59 2.96
CA TYR A 147 5.75 -7.56 3.38
C TYR A 147 4.53 -8.17 4.07
N ARG A 148 3.93 -9.20 3.46
CA ARG A 148 2.75 -9.89 4.01
C ARG A 148 3.01 -10.44 5.40
N LYS A 149 4.13 -11.15 5.60
CA LYS A 149 4.51 -11.72 6.91
C LYS A 149 4.61 -10.64 7.98
N THR A 150 5.28 -9.53 7.68
CA THR A 150 5.45 -8.45 8.65
C THR A 150 4.14 -7.70 8.93
N LEU A 151 3.34 -7.43 7.89
CA LEU A 151 2.04 -6.79 8.06
C LEU A 151 1.07 -7.69 8.85
N ASN A 152 1.02 -8.99 8.56
CA ASN A 152 0.25 -9.96 9.32
C ASN A 152 0.62 -9.95 10.81
N LEU A 153 1.91 -9.86 11.11
CA LEU A 153 2.39 -9.89 12.49
C LEU A 153 2.07 -8.59 13.26
N LEU A 154 2.15 -7.43 12.60
CA LEU A 154 2.20 -6.14 13.28
C LEU A 154 1.00 -5.22 13.00
N VAL A 155 0.21 -5.50 11.96
CA VAL A 155 -0.93 -4.66 11.55
C VAL A 155 -2.22 -5.47 11.48
N GLY A 156 -2.20 -6.60 10.76
CA GLY A 156 -3.32 -7.53 10.69
C GLY A 156 -3.34 -8.39 9.43
N PRO A 157 -4.33 -9.26 9.29
CA PRO A 157 -4.45 -10.20 8.17
C PRO A 157 -4.31 -9.47 6.84
N THR A 158 -3.35 -9.90 6.00
CA THR A 158 -2.97 -9.18 4.78
C THR A 158 -3.22 -10.02 3.54
N GLU A 159 -4.06 -9.51 2.66
CA GLU A 159 -4.23 -10.00 1.30
C GLU A 159 -3.44 -9.14 0.32
N ILE A 160 -3.02 -9.75 -0.80
CA ILE A 160 -2.21 -9.08 -1.81
C ILE A 160 -2.94 -9.09 -3.15
N LEU A 161 -3.01 -7.93 -3.79
CA LEU A 161 -3.36 -7.78 -5.20
C LEU A 161 -2.12 -7.39 -5.98
N VAL A 162 -1.76 -8.20 -6.96
CA VAL A 162 -0.64 -7.96 -7.88
C VAL A 162 -1.17 -7.55 -9.24
N SER A 163 -0.56 -6.54 -9.83
CA SER A 163 -0.74 -6.15 -11.24
C SER A 163 0.64 -5.93 -11.84
N GLY A 164 1.16 -6.94 -12.51
CA GLY A 164 2.43 -6.90 -13.24
C GLY A 164 2.25 -6.52 -14.69
N ASP A 165 3.33 -6.48 -15.43
CA ASP A 165 3.35 -6.12 -16.87
C ASP A 165 2.55 -4.86 -17.22
N THR A 166 2.47 -3.90 -16.29
CA THR A 166 1.61 -2.73 -16.43
C THR A 166 2.10 -1.75 -17.50
N LEU A 167 1.14 -1.06 -18.12
CA LEU A 167 1.43 0.06 -19.03
C LEU A 167 2.13 1.19 -18.28
N GLN A 168 3.27 1.67 -18.79
CA GLN A 168 4.03 2.75 -18.16
C GLN A 168 3.82 4.10 -18.84
N LEU A 169 3.60 4.12 -20.15
CA LEU A 169 3.43 5.33 -20.96
C LEU A 169 2.20 5.17 -21.86
N LYS A 170 1.47 6.25 -22.06
CA LYS A 170 0.36 6.28 -23.02
C LYS A 170 0.87 6.14 -24.46
N ASP A 171 2.06 6.67 -24.70
CA ASP A 171 2.71 6.69 -26.02
C ASP A 171 4.21 6.55 -25.83
N TYR A 172 4.74 5.39 -26.20
CA TYR A 172 6.16 5.08 -26.10
C TYR A 172 6.99 5.72 -27.21
N SER A 173 6.37 6.13 -28.34
CA SER A 173 7.07 6.76 -29.47
C SER A 173 7.55 8.19 -29.17
N LYS A 174 7.07 8.79 -28.08
CA LYS A 174 7.48 10.15 -27.65
C LYS A 174 8.83 10.20 -26.96
N LEU A 175 9.45 9.06 -26.71
CA LEU A 175 10.75 8.98 -26.08
C LEU A 175 11.75 8.31 -27.03
N ASP A 176 12.86 8.96 -27.29
CA ASP A 176 13.97 8.44 -28.12
C ASP A 176 14.75 7.37 -27.34
N TRP A 177 14.10 6.25 -27.05
CA TRP A 177 14.65 5.15 -26.28
C TRP A 177 14.32 3.80 -26.90
N PRO A 178 15.27 2.86 -27.05
CA PRO A 178 14.99 1.51 -27.55
C PRO A 178 14.28 0.68 -26.50
N TRP A 179 13.00 0.38 -26.73
CA TRP A 179 12.16 -0.46 -25.85
C TRP A 179 12.36 -1.95 -26.19
N THR A 180 13.50 -2.52 -25.80
CA THR A 180 13.88 -3.91 -26.16
C THR A 180 13.66 -4.92 -25.02
N LEU A 181 13.43 -4.46 -23.78
CA LEU A 181 13.17 -5.34 -22.63
C LEU A 181 11.73 -5.83 -22.57
N PHE A 182 10.82 -5.20 -23.29
CA PHE A 182 9.40 -5.58 -23.36
C PHE A 182 8.79 -5.02 -24.66
N ASP A 183 7.64 -5.57 -25.04
CA ASP A 183 6.85 -5.09 -26.18
C ASP A 183 5.84 -4.02 -25.73
N PRO A 184 5.97 -2.75 -26.16
CA PRO A 184 5.02 -1.69 -25.85
C PRO A 184 3.58 -1.97 -26.30
N GLU A 185 3.40 -2.62 -27.44
CA GLU A 185 2.06 -2.94 -27.94
C GLU A 185 1.39 -4.04 -27.09
N ALA A 186 2.16 -5.04 -26.64
CA ALA A 186 1.66 -6.02 -25.70
C ALA A 186 1.23 -5.39 -24.37
N LYS A 187 1.98 -4.37 -23.87
CA LYS A 187 1.60 -3.61 -22.67
C LYS A 187 0.28 -2.83 -22.85
N LYS A 188 0.06 -2.23 -24.03
CA LYS A 188 -1.19 -1.54 -24.36
C LYS A 188 -2.36 -2.52 -24.41
N ALA A 189 -2.20 -3.62 -25.14
CA ALA A 189 -3.22 -4.66 -25.24
C ALA A 189 -3.60 -5.24 -23.87
N ARG A 190 -2.61 -5.51 -23.01
CA ARG A 190 -2.84 -5.94 -21.62
C ARG A 190 -3.61 -4.89 -20.81
N HIS A 191 -3.25 -3.62 -20.96
CA HIS A 191 -3.93 -2.53 -20.25
C HIS A 191 -5.40 -2.42 -20.66
N GLU A 192 -5.74 -2.70 -21.91
CA GLU A 192 -7.11 -2.67 -22.42
C GLU A 192 -7.93 -3.90 -22.03
N THR A 193 -7.30 -5.06 -21.89
CA THR A 193 -8.01 -6.35 -21.71
C THR A 193 -7.92 -6.89 -20.27
N VAL A 194 -6.76 -6.83 -19.62
CA VAL A 194 -6.52 -7.43 -18.31
C VAL A 194 -6.70 -6.42 -17.19
N PHE A 195 -6.19 -5.20 -17.34
CA PHE A 195 -6.24 -4.20 -16.28
C PHE A 195 -7.67 -3.85 -15.80
N PRO A 196 -8.70 -3.79 -16.65
CA PRO A 196 -10.09 -3.64 -16.18
C PRO A 196 -10.57 -4.78 -15.28
N GLN A 197 -10.09 -6.02 -15.49
CA GLN A 197 -10.40 -7.16 -14.64
C GLN A 197 -9.71 -7.03 -13.27
N GLU A 198 -8.48 -6.52 -13.25
CA GLU A 198 -7.74 -6.22 -12.02
C GLU A 198 -8.42 -5.09 -11.23
N CYS A 199 -8.95 -4.08 -11.91
CA CYS A 199 -9.77 -3.03 -11.29
C CYS A 199 -11.03 -3.62 -10.63
N LYS A 200 -11.74 -4.53 -11.31
CA LYS A 200 -12.88 -5.23 -10.74
C LYS A 200 -12.48 -6.06 -9.51
N LYS A 201 -11.37 -6.79 -9.60
CA LYS A 201 -10.83 -7.56 -8.48
C LYS A 201 -10.46 -6.65 -7.30
N ALA A 202 -9.83 -5.50 -7.57
CA ALA A 202 -9.54 -4.50 -6.53
C ALA A 202 -10.80 -4.03 -5.82
N PHE A 203 -11.86 -3.73 -6.56
CA PHE A 203 -13.17 -3.36 -6.01
C PHE A 203 -13.74 -4.47 -5.11
N GLU A 204 -13.76 -5.72 -5.58
CA GLU A 204 -14.26 -6.87 -4.84
C GLU A 204 -13.46 -7.11 -3.54
N MET A 205 -12.12 -7.01 -3.61
CA MET A 205 -11.25 -7.16 -2.44
C MET A 205 -11.44 -6.01 -1.45
N GLY A 206 -11.63 -4.78 -1.94
CA GLY A 206 -11.95 -3.64 -1.09
C GLY A 206 -13.28 -3.82 -0.34
N ALA A 207 -14.32 -4.30 -1.02
CA ALA A 207 -15.61 -4.61 -0.41
C ALA A 207 -15.49 -5.72 0.65
N ALA A 208 -14.59 -6.68 0.47
CA ALA A 208 -14.36 -7.76 1.41
C ALA A 208 -13.75 -7.29 2.74
N LEU A 209 -13.02 -6.18 2.77
CA LEU A 209 -12.47 -5.60 4.01
C LEU A 209 -13.56 -5.12 4.99
N VAL A 210 -14.78 -4.92 4.49
CA VAL A 210 -15.90 -4.41 5.29
C VAL A 210 -16.74 -5.53 5.91
N LYS A 211 -16.51 -6.78 5.50
CA LYS A 211 -17.19 -7.95 6.07
C LYS A 211 -16.52 -8.34 7.39
#